data_0acb602ae4b97986a63cc5ddd27fa6db
#
_entry.id   0acb602ae4b97986a63cc5ddd27fa6db
#
_cell.length_a   1.000
_cell.length_b   1.000
_cell.length_c   1.000
_cell.angle_alpha   90.00
_cell.angle_beta   90.00
_cell.angle_gamma   90.00
#
_symmetry.space_group_name_H-M   'P 1'
#
loop_
_entity.id
_entity.type
_entity.pdbx_description
1 polymer ?
#
loop_
_entity_poly.entity_id
_entity_poly.type
_entity_poly.pdbx_seq_one_letter_code
_entity_poly.pdbx_strand_id
1 'polypeptide(L)'
;MSHAIAELIGIRHPIVQAPMVGVSTPQLAAAVSNAGGLGSLGVGASSPAQARELIEQTRALTDKPFNINLFCHRPACADAQRESQWLECLRPLFAEFGAEPPQQLREAYRSFLADPAMLDLLLEQRPAVVSFHFGLPPQDWVDALKAAGIRLLACVTCSAEARLAEAVGVDALVAQGVEAGGHRGVFEPAAGDAAIGTLALVRVLTRQCRLPIIAAGGIMDGAGIKAVLTLGAAGVQMGTAFVLCPESSANAAYREALKSERAHDTAITANISGRPARGLVNRLYGDAGARLPDYPIAYDAAKALHAVASGQGCHDFAAQWAGQGAPLARELPAAELLALLVEEMQRA
;
A
#
# COMPACT_ATOMS: atom_id res chain seq x y z
N MET A 1 -22.82 -13.06 -11.58
CA MET A 1 -22.33 -12.00 -12.48
C MET A 1 -20.84 -12.16 -12.59
N SER A 2 -20.31 -12.26 -13.81
CA SER A 2 -18.86 -12.28 -14.04
C SER A 2 -18.31 -10.93 -13.62
N HIS A 3 -17.29 -10.93 -12.77
CA HIS A 3 -16.62 -9.70 -12.35
C HIS A 3 -15.47 -9.42 -13.33
N ALA A 4 -15.55 -8.31 -14.05
CA ALA A 4 -14.57 -7.95 -15.10
C ALA A 4 -13.10 -8.06 -14.65
N ILE A 5 -12.81 -7.75 -13.37
CA ILE A 5 -11.45 -7.89 -12.84
C ILE A 5 -11.04 -9.36 -12.67
N ALA A 6 -11.97 -10.24 -12.29
CA ALA A 6 -11.67 -11.66 -12.12
C ALA A 6 -11.30 -12.31 -13.46
N GLU A 7 -12.02 -11.97 -14.52
CA GLU A 7 -11.69 -12.43 -15.89
C GLU A 7 -10.38 -11.82 -16.41
N LEU A 8 -10.18 -10.50 -16.19
CA LEU A 8 -8.98 -9.78 -16.64
C LEU A 8 -7.68 -10.38 -16.07
N ILE A 9 -7.71 -10.78 -14.81
CA ILE A 9 -6.51 -11.23 -14.06
C ILE A 9 -6.43 -12.76 -13.95
N GLY A 10 -7.54 -13.48 -14.19
CA GLY A 10 -7.59 -14.95 -14.06
C GLY A 10 -7.74 -15.43 -12.62
N ILE A 11 -8.47 -14.69 -11.77
CA ILE A 11 -8.78 -15.06 -10.38
C ILE A 11 -10.25 -15.51 -10.25
N ARG A 12 -10.60 -16.20 -9.16
CA ARG A 12 -11.96 -16.68 -8.93
C ARG A 12 -12.87 -15.65 -8.30
N HIS A 13 -12.34 -14.90 -7.30
CA HIS A 13 -13.08 -13.96 -6.50
C HIS A 13 -12.53 -12.54 -6.73
N PRO A 14 -13.36 -11.51 -6.84
CA PRO A 14 -12.92 -10.14 -7.13
C PRO A 14 -12.29 -9.45 -5.90
N ILE A 15 -11.42 -10.17 -5.19
CA ILE A 15 -10.78 -9.74 -3.94
C ILE A 15 -9.27 -9.74 -4.13
N VAL A 16 -8.66 -8.57 -3.92
CA VAL A 16 -7.22 -8.35 -3.95
C VAL A 16 -6.74 -8.11 -2.52
N GLN A 17 -5.77 -8.88 -2.05
CA GLN A 17 -5.01 -8.51 -0.86
C GLN A 17 -4.06 -7.37 -1.25
N ALA A 18 -4.19 -6.22 -0.59
CA ALA A 18 -3.39 -5.04 -0.90
C ALA A 18 -1.88 -5.30 -0.72
N PRO A 19 -1.03 -4.77 -1.60
CA PRO A 19 0.41 -4.80 -1.37
C PRO A 19 0.78 -3.93 -0.16
N MET A 20 1.48 -4.52 0.81
CA MET A 20 1.84 -3.88 2.08
C MET A 20 3.31 -4.14 2.38
N VAL A 21 4.17 -3.14 2.13
CA VAL A 21 5.61 -3.23 2.45
C VAL A 21 5.80 -3.47 3.95
N GLY A 22 6.58 -4.50 4.30
CA GLY A 22 6.81 -4.89 5.69
C GLY A 22 5.67 -5.67 6.35
N VAL A 23 4.61 -6.06 5.58
CA VAL A 23 3.50 -6.89 6.04
C VAL A 23 3.21 -8.04 5.09
N SER A 24 3.13 -7.78 3.78
CA SER A 24 2.95 -8.82 2.77
C SER A 24 4.18 -9.72 2.69
N THR A 25 3.96 -11.01 2.72
CA THR A 25 4.97 -12.06 2.58
C THR A 25 4.65 -12.96 1.39
N PRO A 26 5.59 -13.74 0.87
CA PRO A 26 5.29 -14.79 -0.11
C PRO A 26 4.21 -15.76 0.36
N GLN A 27 4.19 -16.10 1.66
CA GLN A 27 3.19 -16.98 2.27
C GLN A 27 1.79 -16.36 2.22
N LEU A 28 1.66 -15.07 2.61
CA LEU A 28 0.39 -14.36 2.57
C LEU A 28 -0.13 -14.25 1.14
N ALA A 29 0.72 -13.80 0.21
CA ALA A 29 0.34 -13.64 -1.18
C ALA A 29 -0.08 -14.97 -1.81
N ALA A 30 0.68 -16.05 -1.59
CA ALA A 30 0.35 -17.37 -2.10
C ALA A 30 -0.93 -17.93 -1.49
N ALA A 31 -1.16 -17.78 -0.18
CA ALA A 31 -2.38 -18.25 0.50
C ALA A 31 -3.64 -17.59 -0.09
N VAL A 32 -3.60 -16.26 -0.32
CA VAL A 32 -4.71 -15.53 -0.96
C VAL A 32 -4.91 -15.97 -2.41
N SER A 33 -3.83 -16.13 -3.19
CA SER A 33 -3.91 -16.55 -4.59
C SER A 33 -4.45 -17.97 -4.72
N ASN A 34 -3.99 -18.90 -3.89
CA ASN A 34 -4.46 -20.29 -3.86
C ASN A 34 -5.95 -20.39 -3.45
N ALA A 35 -6.42 -19.49 -2.58
CA ALA A 35 -7.83 -19.39 -2.21
C ALA A 35 -8.72 -18.74 -3.29
N GLY A 36 -8.13 -18.24 -4.38
CA GLY A 36 -8.85 -17.70 -5.54
C GLY A 36 -9.00 -16.19 -5.58
N GLY A 37 -8.32 -15.45 -4.71
CA GLY A 37 -8.13 -14.00 -4.78
C GLY A 37 -6.86 -13.62 -5.56
N LEU A 38 -6.42 -12.38 -5.44
CA LEU A 38 -5.13 -11.90 -5.92
C LEU A 38 -4.25 -11.53 -4.73
N GLY A 39 -3.26 -12.34 -4.41
CA GLY A 39 -2.22 -12.00 -3.46
C GLY A 39 -1.29 -10.93 -4.01
N SER A 40 -0.70 -10.10 -3.15
CA SER A 40 0.18 -9.01 -3.58
C SER A 40 1.43 -8.87 -2.72
N LEU A 41 2.55 -8.59 -3.36
CA LEU A 41 3.81 -8.21 -2.73
C LEU A 41 4.10 -6.73 -2.97
N GLY A 42 4.47 -6.00 -1.92
CA GLY A 42 4.96 -4.63 -2.02
C GLY A 42 6.48 -4.63 -2.13
N VAL A 43 7.04 -4.45 -3.31
CA VAL A 43 8.49 -4.44 -3.54
C VAL A 43 9.05 -3.02 -3.75
N GLY A 44 8.24 -1.97 -3.58
CA GLY A 44 8.66 -0.59 -3.81
C GLY A 44 9.79 -0.11 -2.89
N ALA A 45 10.09 -0.84 -1.81
CA ALA A 45 11.23 -0.57 -0.92
C ALA A 45 12.33 -1.64 -1.02
N SER A 46 12.28 -2.52 -2.03
CA SER A 46 13.23 -3.61 -2.23
C SER A 46 14.23 -3.28 -3.34
N SER A 47 15.44 -3.79 -3.23
CA SER A 47 16.36 -3.87 -4.37
C SER A 47 15.84 -4.90 -5.40
N PRO A 48 16.30 -4.84 -6.68
CA PRO A 48 15.92 -5.84 -7.67
C PRO A 48 16.26 -7.28 -7.24
N ALA A 49 17.37 -7.50 -6.53
CA ALA A 49 17.73 -8.82 -6.00
C ALA A 49 16.74 -9.32 -4.94
N GLN A 50 16.33 -8.47 -3.99
CA GLN A 50 15.32 -8.79 -2.99
C GLN A 50 13.94 -9.03 -3.62
N ALA A 51 13.55 -8.21 -4.61
CA ALA A 51 12.30 -8.40 -5.34
C ALA A 51 12.29 -9.74 -6.10
N ARG A 52 13.41 -10.14 -6.74
CA ARG A 52 13.57 -11.45 -7.37
C ARG A 52 13.32 -12.57 -6.38
N GLU A 53 13.97 -12.52 -5.23
CA GLU A 53 13.82 -13.54 -4.20
C GLU A 53 12.38 -13.69 -3.73
N LEU A 54 11.67 -12.57 -3.48
CA LEU A 54 10.26 -12.58 -3.09
C LEU A 54 9.36 -13.18 -4.19
N ILE A 55 9.61 -12.86 -5.45
CA ILE A 55 8.87 -13.42 -6.60
C ILE A 55 9.09 -14.93 -6.70
N GLU A 56 10.34 -15.39 -6.62
CA GLU A 56 10.70 -16.81 -6.72
C GLU A 56 10.12 -17.62 -5.54
N GLN A 57 10.22 -17.09 -4.31
CA GLN A 57 9.60 -17.70 -3.13
C GLN A 57 8.06 -17.81 -3.28
N THR A 58 7.41 -16.79 -3.84
CA THR A 58 5.96 -16.83 -4.06
C THR A 58 5.59 -17.88 -5.10
N ARG A 59 6.34 -17.95 -6.21
CA ARG A 59 6.14 -18.98 -7.25
C ARG A 59 6.36 -20.41 -6.75
N ALA A 60 7.24 -20.60 -5.77
CA ALA A 60 7.41 -21.91 -5.14
C ALA A 60 6.19 -22.35 -4.32
N LEU A 61 5.31 -21.41 -3.91
CA LEU A 61 4.13 -21.65 -3.09
C LEU A 61 2.80 -21.65 -3.87
N THR A 62 2.79 -21.09 -5.10
CA THR A 62 1.57 -20.98 -5.90
C THR A 62 1.86 -20.92 -7.40
N ASP A 63 1.00 -21.58 -8.19
CA ASP A 63 0.92 -21.45 -9.65
C ASP A 63 -0.12 -20.40 -10.09
N LYS A 64 -0.81 -19.76 -9.15
CA LYS A 64 -1.87 -18.78 -9.39
C LYS A 64 -1.30 -17.37 -9.61
N PRO A 65 -2.07 -16.48 -10.26
CA PRO A 65 -1.67 -15.08 -10.41
C PRO A 65 -1.41 -14.41 -9.06
N PHE A 66 -0.36 -13.57 -9.00
CA PHE A 66 -0.12 -12.64 -7.91
C PHE A 66 0.39 -11.31 -8.45
N ASN A 67 0.29 -10.26 -7.66
CA ASN A 67 0.62 -8.88 -8.01
C ASN A 67 1.95 -8.44 -7.39
N ILE A 68 2.75 -7.73 -8.17
CA ILE A 68 3.97 -7.03 -7.73
C ILE A 68 3.70 -5.54 -7.76
N ASN A 69 3.82 -4.87 -6.61
CA ASN A 69 3.55 -3.44 -6.49
C ASN A 69 4.84 -2.62 -6.40
N LEU A 70 4.85 -1.51 -7.15
CA LEU A 70 5.97 -0.58 -7.26
C LEU A 70 5.57 0.83 -6.86
N PHE A 71 6.55 1.63 -6.42
CA PHE A 71 6.38 3.03 -6.07
C PHE A 71 6.91 3.94 -7.18
N CYS A 72 6.02 4.71 -7.79
CA CYS A 72 6.32 5.63 -8.90
C CYS A 72 6.35 7.11 -8.43
N HIS A 73 6.84 7.35 -7.21
CA HIS A 73 6.99 8.72 -6.71
C HIS A 73 8.11 9.46 -7.45
N ARG A 74 8.01 10.79 -7.51
CA ARG A 74 9.12 11.61 -7.98
C ARG A 74 10.37 11.33 -7.13
N PRO A 75 11.55 11.12 -7.74
CA PRO A 75 12.80 10.96 -7.01
C PRO A 75 12.99 12.07 -5.97
N ALA A 76 13.48 11.71 -4.79
CA ALA A 76 13.65 12.65 -3.70
C ALA A 76 14.74 13.69 -4.01
N CYS A 77 14.53 14.93 -3.57
CA CYS A 77 15.54 15.97 -3.59
C CYS A 77 16.09 16.15 -2.17
N ALA A 78 17.36 15.80 -1.97
CA ALA A 78 18.04 16.05 -0.71
C ALA A 78 18.13 17.55 -0.45
N ASP A 79 17.84 17.97 0.81
CA ASP A 79 17.94 19.34 1.28
C ASP A 79 18.52 19.32 2.70
N ALA A 80 19.82 19.57 2.80
CA ALA A 80 20.56 19.46 4.05
C ALA A 80 20.02 20.39 5.15
N GLN A 81 19.50 21.57 4.79
CA GLN A 81 18.91 22.49 5.76
C GLN A 81 17.59 21.96 6.31
N ARG A 82 16.72 21.48 5.43
CA ARG A 82 15.42 20.91 5.80
C ARG A 82 15.58 19.63 6.62
N GLU A 83 16.53 18.79 6.22
CA GLU A 83 16.86 17.54 6.91
C GLU A 83 17.40 17.81 8.32
N SER A 84 18.33 18.77 8.45
CA SER A 84 18.87 19.19 9.75
C SER A 84 17.76 19.76 10.66
N GLN A 85 16.89 20.62 10.14
CA GLN A 85 15.76 21.16 10.91
C GLN A 85 14.82 20.06 11.40
N TRP A 86 14.57 19.05 10.55
CA TRP A 86 13.74 17.91 10.91
C TRP A 86 14.38 17.07 12.03
N LEU A 87 15.68 16.79 11.94
CA LEU A 87 16.42 16.07 12.97
C LEU A 87 16.43 16.84 14.31
N GLU A 88 16.55 18.18 14.28
CA GLU A 88 16.44 18.99 15.50
C GLU A 88 15.03 18.92 16.12
N CYS A 89 13.96 18.88 15.32
CA CYS A 89 12.60 18.66 15.83
C CYS A 89 12.44 17.30 16.52
N LEU A 90 13.13 16.26 16.04
CA LEU A 90 13.06 14.91 16.60
C LEU A 90 14.05 14.69 17.77
N ARG A 91 15.07 15.55 17.94
CA ARG A 91 16.11 15.43 18.99
C ARG A 91 15.55 15.18 20.39
N PRO A 92 14.52 15.94 20.87
CA PRO A 92 13.95 15.67 22.19
C PRO A 92 13.38 14.25 22.34
N LEU A 93 12.80 13.71 21.26
CA LEU A 93 12.25 12.34 21.26
C LEU A 93 13.36 11.27 21.32
N PHE A 94 14.48 11.49 20.63
CA PHE A 94 15.66 10.62 20.74
C PHE A 94 16.27 10.67 22.15
N ALA A 95 16.35 11.87 22.74
CA ALA A 95 16.92 12.06 24.07
C ALA A 95 16.15 11.29 25.17
N GLU A 96 14.84 11.09 25.03
CA GLU A 96 14.03 10.27 25.94
C GLU A 96 14.58 8.82 26.07
N PHE A 97 15.23 8.33 25.01
CA PHE A 97 15.82 6.99 24.95
C PHE A 97 17.35 7.00 25.10
N GLY A 98 17.93 8.12 25.54
CA GLY A 98 19.37 8.28 25.69
C GLY A 98 20.16 8.21 24.39
N ALA A 99 19.53 8.56 23.26
CA ALA A 99 20.12 8.50 21.94
C ALA A 99 20.16 9.88 21.26
N GLU A 100 21.02 9.99 20.24
CA GLU A 100 21.09 11.15 19.36
C GLU A 100 20.49 10.79 17.99
N PRO A 101 19.86 11.75 17.29
CA PRO A 101 19.44 11.54 15.91
C PRO A 101 20.65 11.23 15.00
N PRO A 102 20.44 10.56 13.86
CA PRO A 102 21.49 10.33 12.89
C PRO A 102 22.07 11.67 12.38
N GLN A 103 23.36 11.70 12.04
CA GLN A 103 24.01 12.92 11.54
C GLN A 103 23.53 13.31 10.14
N GLN A 104 23.12 12.35 9.34
CA GLN A 104 22.63 12.51 7.97
C GLN A 104 21.49 11.54 7.71
N LEU A 105 20.51 12.00 6.93
CA LEU A 105 19.44 11.15 6.42
C LEU A 105 19.79 10.55 5.07
N ARG A 106 19.20 9.43 4.76
CA ARG A 106 19.38 8.71 3.50
C ARG A 106 18.02 8.49 2.83
N GLU A 107 18.03 8.47 1.50
CA GLU A 107 16.89 7.99 0.74
C GLU A 107 16.69 6.50 1.08
N ALA A 108 15.62 6.19 1.80
CA ALA A 108 15.39 4.84 2.34
C ALA A 108 15.21 3.78 1.25
N TYR A 109 14.72 4.18 0.07
CA TYR A 109 14.54 3.34 -1.12
C TYR A 109 14.34 4.21 -2.37
N ARG A 110 14.73 3.66 -3.53
CA ARG A 110 14.66 4.34 -4.82
C ARG A 110 13.27 4.24 -5.42
N SER A 111 12.83 5.31 -6.10
CA SER A 111 11.63 5.25 -6.95
C SER A 111 11.81 4.32 -8.13
N PHE A 112 10.75 3.59 -8.51
CA PHE A 112 10.75 2.80 -9.76
C PHE A 112 11.08 3.66 -10.97
N LEU A 113 10.68 4.93 -11.00
CA LEU A 113 10.99 5.86 -12.10
C LEU A 113 12.49 6.08 -12.34
N ALA A 114 13.33 5.74 -11.38
CA ALA A 114 14.78 5.86 -11.46
C ALA A 114 15.51 4.49 -11.37
N ASP A 115 14.79 3.37 -11.55
CA ASP A 115 15.32 2.01 -11.39
C ASP A 115 15.07 1.13 -12.62
N PRO A 116 15.83 1.31 -13.71
CA PRO A 116 15.71 0.47 -14.90
C PRO A 116 16.03 -1.00 -14.63
N ALA A 117 16.86 -1.31 -13.63
CA ALA A 117 17.15 -2.70 -13.27
C ALA A 117 15.91 -3.42 -12.67
N MET A 118 15.02 -2.69 -12.01
CA MET A 118 13.74 -3.24 -11.57
C MET A 118 12.81 -3.52 -12.76
N LEU A 119 12.80 -2.64 -13.78
CA LEU A 119 12.06 -2.92 -15.02
C LEU A 119 12.59 -4.18 -15.71
N ASP A 120 13.93 -4.31 -15.87
CA ASP A 120 14.54 -5.49 -16.47
C ASP A 120 14.16 -6.77 -15.72
N LEU A 121 14.15 -6.73 -14.39
CA LEU A 121 13.69 -7.84 -13.55
C LEU A 121 12.23 -8.21 -13.84
N LEU A 122 11.33 -7.23 -13.95
CA LEU A 122 9.92 -7.51 -14.23
C LEU A 122 9.71 -8.10 -15.62
N LEU A 123 10.45 -7.62 -16.62
CA LEU A 123 10.41 -8.17 -17.98
C LEU A 123 10.97 -9.59 -18.06
N GLU A 124 11.98 -9.91 -17.26
CA GLU A 124 12.52 -11.27 -17.11
C GLU A 124 11.53 -12.18 -16.36
N GLN A 125 11.06 -11.73 -15.18
CA GLN A 125 10.24 -12.53 -14.28
C GLN A 125 8.78 -12.64 -14.73
N ARG A 126 8.24 -11.70 -15.49
CA ARG A 126 6.88 -11.69 -16.04
C ARG A 126 5.81 -12.09 -15.01
N PRO A 127 5.67 -11.34 -13.89
CA PRO A 127 4.56 -11.58 -12.98
C PRO A 127 3.23 -11.34 -13.71
N ALA A 128 2.18 -12.03 -13.31
CA ALA A 128 0.87 -11.89 -13.96
C ALA A 128 0.33 -10.46 -13.89
N VAL A 129 0.59 -9.78 -12.77
CA VAL A 129 0.12 -8.42 -12.50
C VAL A 129 1.25 -7.57 -11.93
N VAL A 130 1.35 -6.32 -12.40
CA VAL A 130 2.16 -5.25 -11.82
C VAL A 130 1.25 -4.08 -11.47
N SER A 131 1.41 -3.50 -10.30
CA SER A 131 0.63 -2.33 -9.89
C SER A 131 1.52 -1.16 -9.50
N PHE A 132 1.04 0.06 -9.77
CA PHE A 132 1.75 1.30 -9.53
C PHE A 132 1.07 2.12 -8.43
N HIS A 133 1.88 2.69 -7.55
CA HIS A 133 1.45 3.57 -6.47
C HIS A 133 2.24 4.88 -6.53
N PHE A 134 1.62 6.03 -6.19
CA PHE A 134 2.19 7.39 -6.20
C PHE A 134 2.40 8.04 -7.58
N GLY A 135 1.99 7.43 -8.64
CA GLY A 135 2.20 7.90 -10.00
C GLY A 135 2.27 6.75 -10.99
N LEU A 136 2.79 7.03 -12.14
CA LEU A 136 2.84 6.14 -13.30
C LEU A 136 4.26 6.11 -13.87
N PRO A 137 4.73 4.97 -14.39
CA PRO A 137 6.00 4.92 -15.11
C PRO A 137 5.89 5.60 -16.48
N PRO A 138 7.04 5.88 -17.16
CA PRO A 138 7.08 6.37 -18.52
C PRO A 138 6.34 5.45 -19.50
N GLN A 139 5.83 6.02 -20.61
CA GLN A 139 5.01 5.29 -21.58
C GLN A 139 5.74 4.06 -22.17
N ASP A 140 7.02 4.20 -22.50
CA ASP A 140 7.86 3.12 -23.04
C ASP A 140 7.98 1.93 -22.06
N TRP A 141 8.00 2.19 -20.75
CA TRP A 141 8.00 1.14 -19.73
C TRP A 141 6.64 0.45 -19.63
N VAL A 142 5.54 1.22 -19.70
CA VAL A 142 4.18 0.67 -19.77
C VAL A 142 4.04 -0.25 -20.98
N ASP A 143 4.48 0.23 -22.16
CA ASP A 143 4.42 -0.53 -23.40
C ASP A 143 5.24 -1.82 -23.34
N ALA A 144 6.47 -1.75 -22.77
CA ALA A 144 7.33 -2.93 -22.58
C ALA A 144 6.69 -3.98 -21.64
N LEU A 145 6.13 -3.55 -20.50
CA LEU A 145 5.46 -4.45 -19.57
C LEU A 145 4.22 -5.10 -20.21
N LYS A 146 3.43 -4.33 -20.94
CA LYS A 146 2.26 -4.87 -21.69
C LYS A 146 2.66 -5.82 -22.80
N ALA A 147 3.72 -5.51 -23.55
CA ALA A 147 4.27 -6.41 -24.58
C ALA A 147 4.76 -7.73 -23.99
N ALA A 148 5.22 -7.74 -22.72
CA ALA A 148 5.58 -8.94 -21.98
C ALA A 148 4.36 -9.74 -21.47
N GLY A 149 3.12 -9.28 -21.72
CA GLY A 149 1.88 -9.93 -21.31
C GLY A 149 1.45 -9.65 -19.87
N ILE A 150 2.07 -8.68 -19.20
CA ILE A 150 1.80 -8.31 -17.81
C ILE A 150 0.56 -7.40 -17.75
N ARG A 151 -0.38 -7.68 -16.83
CA ARG A 151 -1.52 -6.80 -16.54
C ARG A 151 -1.10 -5.68 -15.61
N LEU A 152 -1.53 -4.45 -15.92
CA LEU A 152 -1.10 -3.25 -15.21
C LEU A 152 -2.26 -2.62 -14.44
N LEU A 153 -2.05 -2.37 -13.13
CA LEU A 153 -2.99 -1.66 -12.27
C LEU A 153 -2.37 -0.34 -11.82
N ALA A 154 -3.19 0.70 -11.64
CA ALA A 154 -2.74 1.97 -11.06
C ALA A 154 -3.63 2.40 -9.90
N CYS A 155 -3.01 2.79 -8.78
CA CYS A 155 -3.72 3.40 -7.66
C CYS A 155 -4.00 4.86 -7.98
N VAL A 156 -5.26 5.28 -7.81
CA VAL A 156 -5.73 6.65 -8.07
C VAL A 156 -6.62 7.13 -6.91
N THR A 157 -6.58 8.42 -6.61
CA THR A 157 -7.33 9.06 -5.53
C THR A 157 -8.36 10.08 -6.02
N CYS A 158 -8.32 10.43 -7.32
CA CYS A 158 -9.24 11.38 -7.93
C CYS A 158 -9.40 11.13 -9.45
N SER A 159 -10.38 11.81 -10.07
CA SER A 159 -10.65 11.69 -11.51
C SER A 159 -9.51 12.18 -12.40
N ALA A 160 -8.70 13.14 -11.95
CA ALA A 160 -7.58 13.64 -12.74
C ALA A 160 -6.51 12.56 -12.88
N GLU A 161 -6.15 11.89 -11.79
CA GLU A 161 -5.21 10.76 -11.79
C GLU A 161 -5.73 9.57 -12.59
N ALA A 162 -7.03 9.28 -12.50
CA ALA A 162 -7.68 8.22 -13.27
C ALA A 162 -7.56 8.45 -14.78
N ARG A 163 -7.76 9.70 -15.26
CA ARG A 163 -7.55 10.04 -16.67
C ARG A 163 -6.10 9.86 -17.14
N LEU A 164 -5.13 10.22 -16.28
CA LEU A 164 -3.71 10.00 -16.60
C LEU A 164 -3.40 8.51 -16.69
N ALA A 165 -3.89 7.71 -15.76
CA ALA A 165 -3.69 6.27 -15.75
C ALA A 165 -4.38 5.58 -16.95
N GLU A 166 -5.59 6.01 -17.32
CA GLU A 166 -6.27 5.52 -18.51
C GLU A 166 -5.51 5.89 -19.80
N ALA A 167 -4.95 7.12 -19.87
CA ALA A 167 -4.21 7.61 -21.03
C ALA A 167 -2.89 6.83 -21.27
N VAL A 168 -2.15 6.43 -20.23
CA VAL A 168 -0.94 5.60 -20.38
C VAL A 168 -1.26 4.14 -20.67
N GLY A 169 -2.54 3.72 -20.57
CA GLY A 169 -3.00 2.40 -21.00
C GLY A 169 -2.86 1.29 -19.96
N VAL A 170 -3.01 1.58 -18.65
CA VAL A 170 -3.17 0.52 -17.63
C VAL A 170 -4.46 -0.26 -17.86
N ASP A 171 -4.57 -1.46 -17.28
CA ASP A 171 -5.69 -2.37 -17.55
C ASP A 171 -6.84 -2.22 -16.52
N ALA A 172 -6.56 -1.72 -15.30
CA ALA A 172 -7.58 -1.40 -14.29
C ALA A 172 -7.08 -0.35 -13.30
N LEU A 173 -8.01 0.28 -12.56
CA LEU A 173 -7.73 1.31 -11.57
C LEU A 173 -8.06 0.83 -10.16
N VAL A 174 -7.16 1.08 -9.21
CA VAL A 174 -7.42 0.93 -7.78
C VAL A 174 -7.87 2.27 -7.23
N ALA A 175 -9.16 2.44 -6.99
CA ALA A 175 -9.77 3.64 -6.43
C ALA A 175 -9.53 3.70 -4.93
N GLN A 176 -8.50 4.42 -4.49
CA GLN A 176 -8.14 4.53 -3.08
C GLN A 176 -8.90 5.67 -2.40
N GLY A 177 -9.90 5.33 -1.61
CA GLY A 177 -10.60 6.29 -0.74
C GLY A 177 -9.73 6.76 0.43
N VAL A 178 -10.15 7.87 1.06
CA VAL A 178 -9.44 8.47 2.20
C VAL A 178 -9.42 7.57 3.44
N GLU A 179 -10.33 6.60 3.52
CA GLU A 179 -10.41 5.60 4.60
C GLU A 179 -9.28 4.57 4.56
N ALA A 180 -8.56 4.47 3.44
CA ALA A 180 -7.51 3.46 3.27
C ALA A 180 -6.34 3.67 4.23
N GLY A 181 -5.80 2.58 4.77
CA GLY A 181 -4.55 2.56 5.52
C GLY A 181 -3.32 2.68 4.61
N GLY A 182 -2.20 3.06 5.19
CA GLY A 182 -0.95 3.30 4.47
C GLY A 182 -0.93 4.64 3.73
N HIS A 183 0.05 4.78 2.86
CA HIS A 183 0.27 6.01 2.11
C HIS A 183 -0.90 6.32 1.17
N ARG A 184 -1.28 7.60 1.13
CA ARG A 184 -2.17 8.10 0.09
C ARG A 184 -1.52 7.97 -1.28
N GLY A 185 -2.24 7.38 -2.23
CA GLY A 185 -1.78 7.15 -3.61
C GLY A 185 -1.70 8.39 -4.49
N VAL A 186 -1.87 9.59 -3.92
CA VAL A 186 -1.84 10.88 -4.63
C VAL A 186 -0.57 10.99 -5.47
N PHE A 187 -0.70 11.40 -6.74
CA PHE A 187 0.45 11.51 -7.63
C PHE A 187 1.34 12.69 -7.24
N GLU A 188 0.73 13.85 -6.97
CA GLU A 188 1.45 15.08 -6.59
C GLU A 188 0.92 15.64 -5.27
N PRO A 189 1.52 15.25 -4.11
CA PRO A 189 1.05 15.69 -2.80
C PRO A 189 1.09 17.20 -2.60
N ALA A 190 2.01 17.90 -3.27
CA ALA A 190 2.09 19.36 -3.19
C ALA A 190 0.87 20.07 -3.78
N ALA A 191 0.15 19.43 -4.71
CA ALA A 191 -1.10 19.93 -5.26
C ALA A 191 -2.30 19.71 -4.32
N GLY A 192 -2.12 18.97 -3.21
CA GLY A 192 -3.14 18.62 -2.25
C GLY A 192 -3.77 17.24 -2.48
N ASP A 193 -4.61 16.81 -1.53
CA ASP A 193 -5.42 15.60 -1.60
C ASP A 193 -6.89 15.98 -1.41
N ALA A 194 -7.74 15.67 -2.37
CA ALA A 194 -9.17 15.93 -2.28
C ALA A 194 -9.87 15.08 -1.20
N ALA A 195 -9.16 14.12 -0.61
CA ALA A 195 -9.62 13.26 0.48
C ALA A 195 -10.99 12.61 0.23
N ILE A 196 -11.23 12.17 -1.01
CA ILE A 196 -12.51 11.60 -1.42
C ILE A 196 -12.70 10.25 -0.74
N GLY A 197 -13.88 10.03 -0.12
CA GLY A 197 -14.26 8.75 0.47
C GLY A 197 -14.48 7.66 -0.58
N THR A 198 -14.24 6.41 -0.21
CA THR A 198 -14.27 5.22 -1.09
C THR A 198 -15.56 5.12 -1.91
N LEU A 199 -16.73 5.26 -1.27
CA LEU A 199 -18.02 5.14 -1.97
C LEU A 199 -18.21 6.22 -3.03
N ALA A 200 -17.87 7.48 -2.70
CA ALA A 200 -17.97 8.60 -3.63
C ALA A 200 -16.98 8.44 -4.79
N LEU A 201 -15.73 8.09 -4.49
CA LEU A 201 -14.68 7.91 -5.49
C LEU A 201 -15.04 6.80 -6.47
N VAL A 202 -15.44 5.62 -5.97
CA VAL A 202 -15.89 4.50 -6.81
C VAL A 202 -17.02 4.94 -7.72
N ARG A 203 -18.05 5.61 -7.17
CA ARG A 203 -19.21 6.03 -7.96
C ARG A 203 -18.86 7.04 -9.04
N VAL A 204 -17.97 7.98 -8.75
CA VAL A 204 -17.48 8.96 -9.73
C VAL A 204 -16.69 8.26 -10.84
N LEU A 205 -15.73 7.41 -10.49
CA LEU A 205 -14.86 6.75 -11.47
C LEU A 205 -15.62 5.75 -12.35
N THR A 206 -16.54 4.97 -11.79
CA THR A 206 -17.36 4.03 -12.59
C THR A 206 -18.27 4.71 -13.61
N ARG A 207 -18.51 6.03 -13.49
CA ARG A 207 -19.27 6.83 -14.45
C ARG A 207 -18.41 7.55 -15.47
N GLN A 208 -17.13 7.77 -15.16
CA GLN A 208 -16.22 8.59 -15.97
C GLN A 208 -15.15 7.77 -16.71
N CYS A 209 -14.75 6.61 -16.18
CA CYS A 209 -13.69 5.77 -16.73
C CYS A 209 -14.27 4.54 -17.42
N ARG A 210 -13.55 4.04 -18.42
CA ARG A 210 -13.88 2.80 -19.14
C ARG A 210 -13.23 1.57 -18.51
N LEU A 211 -12.18 1.77 -17.73
CA LEU A 211 -11.43 0.70 -17.09
C LEU A 211 -12.18 0.11 -15.90
N PRO A 212 -11.99 -1.17 -15.58
CA PRO A 212 -12.49 -1.78 -14.34
C PRO A 212 -11.96 -1.03 -13.12
N ILE A 213 -12.83 -0.75 -12.14
CA ILE A 213 -12.50 -0.06 -10.90
C ILE A 213 -12.44 -1.06 -9.74
N ILE A 214 -11.33 -1.10 -9.03
CA ILE A 214 -11.10 -1.87 -7.81
C ILE A 214 -11.23 -0.92 -6.63
N ALA A 215 -12.23 -1.08 -5.78
CA ALA A 215 -12.44 -0.23 -4.61
C ALA A 215 -11.43 -0.55 -3.49
N ALA A 216 -10.79 0.47 -2.92
CA ALA A 216 -9.84 0.31 -1.82
C ALA A 216 -10.04 1.36 -0.73
N GLY A 217 -10.13 0.92 0.53
CA GLY A 217 -10.28 1.79 1.71
C GLY A 217 -11.52 1.50 2.53
N GLY A 218 -11.34 1.21 3.83
CA GLY A 218 -12.42 0.97 4.79
C GLY A 218 -13.19 -0.34 4.63
N ILE A 219 -12.91 -1.15 3.62
CA ILE A 219 -13.62 -2.42 3.33
C ILE A 219 -13.00 -3.54 4.16
N MET A 220 -13.80 -4.20 5.02
CA MET A 220 -13.31 -5.19 5.98
C MET A 220 -14.11 -6.50 6.00
N ASP A 221 -15.28 -6.54 5.37
CA ASP A 221 -16.21 -7.67 5.37
C ASP A 221 -16.99 -7.81 4.06
N GLY A 222 -17.79 -8.86 3.96
CA GLY A 222 -18.59 -9.14 2.77
C GLY A 222 -19.67 -8.10 2.48
N ALA A 223 -20.21 -7.44 3.49
CA ALA A 223 -21.20 -6.37 3.32
C ALA A 223 -20.57 -5.14 2.65
N GLY A 224 -19.36 -4.75 3.11
CA GLY A 224 -18.59 -3.68 2.48
C GLY A 224 -18.20 -4.01 1.05
N ILE A 225 -17.79 -5.27 0.77
CA ILE A 225 -17.51 -5.75 -0.60
C ILE A 225 -18.77 -5.60 -1.46
N LYS A 226 -19.90 -6.12 -1.00
CA LYS A 226 -21.17 -6.06 -1.75
C LYS A 226 -21.61 -4.63 -2.04
N ALA A 227 -21.45 -3.72 -1.07
CA ALA A 227 -21.80 -2.31 -1.23
C ALA A 227 -21.05 -1.66 -2.40
N VAL A 228 -19.73 -1.81 -2.47
CA VAL A 228 -18.94 -1.19 -3.56
C VAL A 228 -19.15 -1.87 -4.91
N LEU A 229 -19.39 -3.18 -4.95
CA LEU A 229 -19.77 -3.89 -6.17
C LEU A 229 -21.14 -3.40 -6.70
N THR A 230 -22.08 -3.10 -5.82
CA THR A 230 -23.39 -2.52 -6.17
C THR A 230 -23.25 -1.10 -6.75
N LEU A 231 -22.22 -0.35 -6.31
CA LEU A 231 -21.90 0.96 -6.89
C LEU A 231 -21.19 0.87 -8.25
N GLY A 232 -20.85 -0.33 -8.70
CA GLY A 232 -20.24 -0.58 -10.01
C GLY A 232 -18.76 -0.91 -9.98
N ALA A 233 -18.14 -1.08 -8.79
CA ALA A 233 -16.78 -1.60 -8.71
C ALA A 233 -16.70 -3.01 -9.33
N ALA A 234 -15.59 -3.31 -10.00
CA ALA A 234 -15.32 -4.64 -10.56
C ALA A 234 -14.70 -5.60 -9.54
N GLY A 235 -14.18 -5.06 -8.44
CA GLY A 235 -13.58 -5.80 -7.34
C GLY A 235 -13.17 -4.90 -6.18
N VAL A 236 -12.50 -5.48 -5.18
CA VAL A 236 -12.03 -4.78 -3.98
C VAL A 236 -10.56 -5.07 -3.72
N GLN A 237 -9.86 -4.09 -3.13
CA GLN A 237 -8.51 -4.26 -2.59
C GLN A 237 -8.55 -3.96 -1.09
N MET A 238 -8.15 -4.94 -0.28
CA MET A 238 -8.24 -4.90 1.18
C MET A 238 -6.84 -5.08 1.78
N GLY A 239 -6.42 -4.14 2.63
CA GLY A 239 -5.12 -4.19 3.31
C GLY A 239 -5.27 -4.59 4.78
N THR A 240 -5.84 -3.71 5.59
CA THR A 240 -5.97 -3.88 7.06
C THR A 240 -6.62 -5.21 7.45
N ALA A 241 -7.57 -5.70 6.65
CA ALA A 241 -8.23 -6.98 6.86
C ALA A 241 -7.24 -8.17 6.90
N PHE A 242 -6.12 -8.09 6.17
CA PHE A 242 -5.12 -9.15 6.07
C PHE A 242 -3.92 -8.97 7.02
N VAL A 243 -3.83 -7.85 7.77
CA VAL A 243 -2.67 -7.59 8.66
C VAL A 243 -2.57 -8.60 9.79
N LEU A 244 -3.70 -9.05 10.35
CA LEU A 244 -3.73 -10.02 11.44
C LEU A 244 -3.63 -11.49 10.97
N CYS A 245 -3.59 -11.77 9.67
CA CYS A 245 -3.37 -13.12 9.17
C CYS A 245 -2.03 -13.66 9.67
N PRO A 246 -1.94 -14.92 10.14
CA PRO A 246 -0.70 -15.54 10.59
C PRO A 246 0.42 -15.48 9.56
N GLU A 247 0.08 -15.53 8.29
CA GLU A 247 1.02 -15.48 7.16
C GLU A 247 1.65 -14.09 6.95
N SER A 248 1.12 -13.03 7.59
CA SER A 248 1.69 -11.68 7.50
C SER A 248 2.93 -11.53 8.38
N SER A 249 3.83 -10.61 8.03
CA SER A 249 5.00 -10.27 8.85
C SER A 249 4.75 -9.14 9.85
N ALA A 250 3.48 -8.79 10.13
CA ALA A 250 3.16 -7.83 11.18
C ALA A 250 3.67 -8.34 12.52
N ASN A 251 4.48 -7.54 13.23
CA ASN A 251 5.05 -7.91 14.52
C ASN A 251 4.01 -7.91 15.65
N ALA A 252 4.36 -8.48 16.80
CA ALA A 252 3.45 -8.61 17.95
C ALA A 252 2.86 -7.25 18.38
N ALA A 253 3.68 -6.20 18.47
CA ALA A 253 3.22 -4.87 18.89
C ALA A 253 2.20 -4.27 17.92
N TYR A 254 2.36 -4.50 16.61
CA TYR A 254 1.38 -4.04 15.61
C TYR A 254 0.08 -4.85 15.71
N ARG A 255 0.16 -6.18 15.86
CA ARG A 255 -1.01 -7.05 16.06
C ARG A 255 -1.80 -6.66 17.30
N GLU A 256 -1.11 -6.46 18.45
CA GLU A 256 -1.74 -6.03 19.70
C GLU A 256 -2.38 -4.64 19.57
N ALA A 257 -1.73 -3.70 18.89
CA ALA A 257 -2.32 -2.39 18.64
C ALA A 257 -3.63 -2.45 17.82
N LEU A 258 -3.68 -3.32 16.79
CA LEU A 258 -4.88 -3.54 15.99
C LEU A 258 -6.01 -4.27 16.75
N LYS A 259 -5.69 -5.05 17.78
CA LYS A 259 -6.67 -5.74 18.63
C LYS A 259 -7.12 -4.91 19.83
N SER A 260 -6.55 -3.74 20.04
CA SER A 260 -6.85 -2.85 21.16
C SER A 260 -7.75 -1.67 20.76
N GLU A 261 -8.15 -0.86 21.76
CA GLU A 261 -8.88 0.40 21.54
C GLU A 261 -8.17 1.36 20.58
N ARG A 262 -6.84 1.24 20.39
CA ARG A 262 -6.09 2.04 19.43
C ARG A 262 -6.54 1.85 17.98
N ALA A 263 -7.19 0.73 17.66
CA ALA A 263 -7.74 0.48 16.33
C ALA A 263 -8.82 1.50 15.93
N HIS A 264 -9.50 2.10 16.90
CA HIS A 264 -10.55 3.11 16.68
C HIS A 264 -9.98 4.50 16.32
N ASP A 265 -8.68 4.75 16.56
CA ASP A 265 -8.06 6.05 16.34
C ASP A 265 -7.03 5.97 15.21
N THR A 266 -7.47 6.29 13.99
CA THR A 266 -6.61 6.36 12.81
C THR A 266 -6.62 7.78 12.24
N ALA A 267 -5.45 8.29 11.90
CA ALA A 267 -5.30 9.61 11.26
C ALA A 267 -4.27 9.56 10.11
N ILE A 268 -4.26 10.60 9.30
CA ILE A 268 -3.27 10.80 8.24
C ILE A 268 -2.18 11.72 8.74
N THR A 269 -0.92 11.32 8.55
CA THR A 269 0.25 12.17 8.82
C THR A 269 1.29 12.02 7.71
N ALA A 270 2.06 13.08 7.48
CA ALA A 270 3.28 13.01 6.65
C ALA A 270 4.55 12.89 7.51
N ASN A 271 4.46 13.06 8.84
CA ASN A 271 5.61 13.15 9.74
C ASN A 271 6.46 11.89 9.82
N ILE A 272 5.89 10.73 9.46
CA ILE A 272 6.62 9.46 9.50
C ILE A 272 7.52 9.30 8.27
N SER A 273 7.01 9.65 7.08
CA SER A 273 7.69 9.29 5.83
C SER A 273 8.02 10.46 4.90
N GLY A 274 7.45 11.65 5.16
CA GLY A 274 7.48 12.79 4.24
C GLY A 274 6.30 12.80 3.25
N ARG A 275 5.38 11.80 3.34
CA ARG A 275 4.22 11.68 2.46
C ARG A 275 2.98 11.28 3.26
N PRO A 276 1.79 11.86 2.99
CA PRO A 276 0.56 11.55 3.73
C PRO A 276 0.27 10.05 3.78
N ALA A 277 0.09 9.51 4.98
CA ALA A 277 -0.23 8.10 5.19
C ALA A 277 -1.14 7.93 6.41
N ARG A 278 -2.14 7.03 6.31
CA ARG A 278 -3.06 6.73 7.40
C ARG A 278 -2.57 5.53 8.22
N GLY A 279 -2.54 5.69 9.53
CA GLY A 279 -2.22 4.61 10.46
C GLY A 279 -2.83 4.83 11.84
N LEU A 280 -2.56 3.91 12.75
CA LEU A 280 -2.90 4.06 14.16
C LEU A 280 -2.18 5.26 14.74
N VAL A 281 -2.93 6.17 15.39
CA VAL A 281 -2.36 7.39 15.97
C VAL A 281 -1.30 7.05 17.01
N ASN A 282 -0.17 7.74 16.91
CA ASN A 282 0.94 7.66 17.84
C ASN A 282 1.64 9.02 18.00
N ARG A 283 2.76 9.07 18.68
CA ARG A 283 3.45 10.32 19.01
C ARG A 283 3.99 11.11 17.81
N LEU A 284 4.07 10.51 16.62
CA LEU A 284 4.46 11.19 15.37
C LEU A 284 3.29 11.86 14.63
N TYR A 285 2.05 11.77 15.14
CA TYR A 285 0.86 12.34 14.49
C TYR A 285 0.56 13.80 14.89
N GLY A 286 1.43 14.42 15.66
CA GLY A 286 1.31 15.84 16.01
C GLY A 286 1.72 16.79 14.87
N ASP A 287 1.49 18.09 15.08
CA ASP A 287 2.06 19.13 14.21
C ASP A 287 3.57 19.21 14.43
N ALA A 288 4.34 18.89 13.41
CA ALA A 288 5.80 18.93 13.50
C ALA A 288 6.37 20.36 13.41
N GLY A 289 5.56 21.36 13.02
CA GLY A 289 5.98 22.76 12.91
C GLY A 289 7.14 23.03 11.94
N ALA A 290 7.70 22.01 11.32
CA ALA A 290 8.85 22.09 10.43
C ALA A 290 8.52 21.56 9.04
N ARG A 291 9.24 22.03 8.03
CA ARG A 291 9.20 21.45 6.70
C ARG A 291 9.81 20.06 6.72
N LEU A 292 9.03 19.06 6.33
CA LEU A 292 9.47 17.68 6.22
C LEU A 292 10.48 17.52 5.08
N PRO A 293 11.52 16.68 5.25
CA PRO A 293 12.31 16.18 4.13
C PRO A 293 11.44 15.46 3.10
N ASP A 294 11.89 15.42 1.85
CA ASP A 294 11.19 14.72 0.79
C ASP A 294 11.02 13.21 1.14
N TYR A 295 9.91 12.65 0.69
CA TYR A 295 9.70 11.21 0.72
C TYR A 295 10.69 10.50 -0.24
N PRO A 296 11.41 9.43 0.16
CA PRO A 296 11.34 8.75 1.45
C PRO A 296 12.48 9.10 2.44
N ILE A 297 13.13 10.27 2.29
CA ILE A 297 14.23 10.69 3.18
C ILE A 297 13.74 10.86 4.62
N ALA A 298 12.58 11.51 4.82
CA ALA A 298 12.00 11.67 6.16
C ALA A 298 11.78 10.34 6.88
N TYR A 299 11.51 9.27 6.13
CA TYR A 299 11.26 7.95 6.70
C TYR A 299 12.50 7.36 7.39
N ASP A 300 13.71 7.72 6.96
CA ASP A 300 14.96 7.26 7.58
C ASP A 300 15.06 7.74 9.05
N ALA A 301 14.69 9.01 9.32
CA ALA A 301 14.65 9.55 10.67
C ALA A 301 13.64 8.84 11.57
N ALA A 302 12.41 8.61 11.07
CA ALA A 302 11.37 7.90 11.83
C ALA A 302 11.75 6.45 12.12
N LYS A 303 12.37 5.75 11.16
CA LYS A 303 12.89 4.39 11.35
C LYS A 303 14.01 4.36 12.42
N ALA A 304 14.93 5.32 12.40
CA ALA A 304 15.99 5.41 13.40
C ALA A 304 15.42 5.65 14.79
N LEU A 305 14.45 6.57 14.95
CA LEU A 305 13.77 6.81 16.23
C LEU A 305 13.02 5.58 16.72
N HIS A 306 12.25 4.94 15.82
CA HIS A 306 11.53 3.70 16.17
C HIS A 306 12.48 2.57 16.58
N ALA A 307 13.62 2.42 15.92
CA ALA A 307 14.61 1.40 16.28
C ALA A 307 15.14 1.57 17.70
N VAL A 308 15.48 2.80 18.11
CA VAL A 308 15.94 3.10 19.47
C VAL A 308 14.84 2.88 20.49
N ALA A 309 13.63 3.41 20.24
CA ALA A 309 12.49 3.29 21.14
C ALA A 309 12.04 1.83 21.32
N SER A 310 11.94 1.07 20.23
CA SER A 310 11.51 -0.35 20.27
C SER A 310 12.53 -1.24 20.98
N GLY A 311 13.82 -0.92 20.92
CA GLY A 311 14.87 -1.58 21.70
C GLY A 311 14.68 -1.45 23.22
N GLN A 312 13.89 -0.45 23.67
CA GLN A 312 13.50 -0.22 25.05
C GLN A 312 12.00 -0.54 25.30
N GLY A 313 11.36 -1.27 24.40
CA GLY A 313 9.96 -1.72 24.55
C GLY A 313 8.90 -0.66 24.22
N CYS A 314 9.29 0.53 23.72
CA CYS A 314 8.34 1.58 23.31
C CYS A 314 8.05 1.49 21.79
N HIS A 315 6.77 1.29 21.43
CA HIS A 315 6.31 1.20 20.04
C HIS A 315 5.52 2.42 19.55
N ASP A 316 5.57 3.54 20.29
CA ASP A 316 4.80 4.76 20.00
C ASP A 316 5.35 5.61 18.84
N PHE A 317 6.36 5.10 18.15
CA PHE A 317 6.96 5.69 16.94
C PHE A 317 6.90 4.74 15.75
N ALA A 318 6.16 3.64 15.88
CA ALA A 318 6.05 2.65 14.81
C ALA A 318 5.13 3.13 13.68
N ALA A 319 5.49 2.82 12.44
CA ALA A 319 4.61 2.98 11.28
C ALA A 319 3.59 1.82 11.23
N GLN A 320 2.53 1.93 12.02
CA GLN A 320 1.43 0.95 12.08
C GLN A 320 0.28 1.39 11.17
N TRP A 321 0.41 1.12 9.86
CA TRP A 321 -0.54 1.58 8.86
C TRP A 321 -1.88 0.85 8.94
N ALA A 322 -2.97 1.57 9.16
CA ALA A 322 -4.30 1.00 9.28
C ALA A 322 -5.36 1.94 8.70
N GLY A 323 -6.36 1.38 8.02
CA GLY A 323 -7.53 2.12 7.55
C GLY A 323 -8.56 2.35 8.63
N GLN A 324 -9.57 3.16 8.34
CA GLN A 324 -10.64 3.49 9.29
C GLN A 324 -11.51 2.28 9.71
N GLY A 325 -11.50 1.20 8.91
CA GLY A 325 -12.15 -0.06 9.28
C GLY A 325 -11.33 -0.96 10.23
N ALA A 326 -10.20 -0.48 10.78
CA ALA A 326 -9.30 -1.28 11.60
C ALA A 326 -9.97 -2.02 12.77
N PRO A 327 -10.99 -1.47 13.48
CA PRO A 327 -11.70 -2.20 14.54
C PRO A 327 -12.39 -3.50 14.09
N LEU A 328 -12.60 -3.67 12.78
CA LEU A 328 -13.20 -4.88 12.19
C LEU A 328 -12.15 -5.93 11.76
N ALA A 329 -10.87 -5.74 12.09
CA ALA A 329 -9.83 -6.68 11.75
C ALA A 329 -10.03 -8.04 12.44
N ARG A 330 -9.80 -9.13 11.70
CA ARG A 330 -10.02 -10.51 12.17
C ARG A 330 -8.70 -11.29 12.12
N GLU A 331 -8.42 -12.05 13.16
CA GLU A 331 -7.23 -12.90 13.22
C GLU A 331 -7.58 -14.31 12.73
N LEU A 332 -7.45 -14.50 11.41
CA LEU A 332 -7.73 -15.76 10.71
C LEU A 332 -6.62 -16.04 9.68
N PRO A 333 -6.34 -17.32 9.37
CA PRO A 333 -5.54 -17.67 8.20
C PRO A 333 -6.10 -17.01 6.92
N ALA A 334 -5.23 -16.55 6.02
CA ALA A 334 -5.66 -15.75 4.86
C ALA A 334 -6.65 -16.49 3.95
N ALA A 335 -6.50 -17.79 3.78
CA ALA A 335 -7.43 -18.61 3.00
C ALA A 335 -8.82 -18.70 3.66
N GLU A 336 -8.88 -18.84 4.99
CA GLU A 336 -10.14 -18.87 5.74
C GLU A 336 -10.83 -17.51 5.74
N LEU A 337 -10.04 -16.43 5.93
CA LEU A 337 -10.56 -15.07 5.83
C LEU A 337 -11.18 -14.83 4.46
N LEU A 338 -10.49 -15.21 3.37
CA LEU A 338 -11.02 -15.02 2.02
C LEU A 338 -12.30 -15.83 1.78
N ALA A 339 -12.35 -17.07 2.24
CA ALA A 339 -13.57 -17.89 2.14
C ALA A 339 -14.75 -17.26 2.89
N LEU A 340 -14.51 -16.75 4.11
CA LEU A 340 -15.51 -16.05 4.91
C LEU A 340 -16.00 -14.77 4.22
N LEU A 341 -15.10 -13.96 3.67
CA LEU A 341 -15.44 -12.74 2.91
C LEU A 341 -16.34 -13.05 1.71
N VAL A 342 -16.06 -14.15 1.01
CA VAL A 342 -16.88 -14.60 -0.14
C VAL A 342 -18.26 -15.04 0.33
N GLU A 343 -18.35 -15.80 1.42
CA GLU A 343 -19.63 -16.24 1.99
C GLU A 343 -20.47 -15.04 2.46
N GLU A 344 -19.89 -14.12 3.21
CA GLU A 344 -20.54 -12.88 3.66
C GLU A 344 -21.04 -12.04 2.47
N MET A 345 -20.20 -11.87 1.43
CA MET A 345 -20.57 -11.13 0.21
C MET A 345 -21.76 -11.76 -0.52
N GLN A 346 -21.90 -13.08 -0.47
CA GLN A 346 -23.02 -13.78 -1.11
C GLN A 346 -24.33 -13.66 -0.32
N ARG A 347 -24.22 -13.53 1.01
CA ARG A 347 -25.36 -13.37 1.92
C ARG A 347 -25.91 -11.93 2.00
N ALA A 348 -25.04 -10.93 1.79
CA ALA A 348 -25.40 -9.51 1.77
C ALA A 348 -26.11 -9.13 0.44
#